data_a284f855972ac1e71831f586d3db2391
#
_entry.id   a284f855972ac1e71831f586d3db2391
#
_cell.length_a   1.000
_cell.length_b   1.000
_cell.length_c   1.000
_cell.angle_alpha   90.00
_cell.angle_beta   90.00
_cell.angle_gamma   90.00
#
_symmetry.space_group_name_H-M   'P 1'
#
loop_
_entity.id
_entity.type
_entity.pdbx_description
1 polymer ?
#
loop_
_entity_poly.entity_id
_entity_poly.type
_entity_poly.pdbx_seq_one_letter_code
_entity_poly.pdbx_strand_id
1 'polypeptide(L)'
;MIGLAFAAFVFNTSEFLPVGLLPDMAASLNESVSFMGLVITGYAWVVSIMSLPLALLTARFERKKLLLFLLGLFAICHFAVLWVDSFWSLYATRIGVALAHSIFWSIMNPLAARMAPAGKRATGLAAVMGGTIVATVLGVPLGTKMGHLFGWAESFFVIGAAAFLVLMLLWYVLPQCPSRSAGSLKSLPVILKRPALLQLYGVTMITMLGQFTAYSFISPIL
;
A
#
# COMPACT_ATOMS: atom_id res chain seq x y z
N MET A 1 -9.04 10.30 -12.44
CA MET A 1 -9.62 9.37 -11.45
C MET A 1 -9.16 7.93 -11.67
N ILE A 2 -9.31 7.38 -12.88
CA ILE A 2 -8.91 5.99 -13.21
C ILE A 2 -7.46 5.71 -12.80
N GLY A 3 -6.50 6.57 -13.12
CA GLY A 3 -5.09 6.38 -12.73
C GLY A 3 -4.87 6.30 -11.19
N LEU A 4 -5.66 7.03 -10.39
CA LEU A 4 -5.60 6.93 -8.93
C LEU A 4 -6.20 5.61 -8.42
N ALA A 5 -7.26 5.11 -9.06
CA ALA A 5 -7.82 3.80 -8.75
C ALA A 5 -6.83 2.67 -9.09
N PHE A 6 -6.12 2.78 -10.23
CA PHE A 6 -5.06 1.82 -10.57
C PHE A 6 -3.88 1.89 -9.60
N ALA A 7 -3.49 3.08 -9.15
CA ALA A 7 -2.46 3.19 -8.10
C ALA A 7 -2.89 2.46 -6.82
N ALA A 8 -4.14 2.68 -6.37
CA ALA A 8 -4.70 1.97 -5.21
C ALA A 8 -4.75 0.45 -5.43
N PHE A 9 -5.14 0.01 -6.63
CA PHE A 9 -5.13 -1.41 -7.02
C PHE A 9 -3.73 -2.03 -6.87
N VAL A 10 -2.71 -1.39 -7.44
CA VAL A 10 -1.33 -1.93 -7.43
C VAL A 10 -0.77 -1.98 -6.00
N PHE A 11 -0.94 -0.91 -5.21
CA PHE A 11 -0.48 -0.88 -3.83
C PHE A 11 -1.16 -1.95 -2.98
N ASN A 12 -2.48 -2.07 -3.07
CA ASN A 12 -3.24 -3.04 -2.30
C ASN A 12 -2.94 -4.49 -2.73
N THR A 13 -2.77 -4.76 -4.02
CA THR A 13 -2.35 -6.09 -4.50
C THR A 13 -1.00 -6.49 -3.91
N SER A 14 -0.02 -5.60 -3.93
CA SER A 14 1.32 -5.85 -3.38
C SER A 14 1.32 -6.08 -1.86
N GLU A 15 0.39 -5.47 -1.14
CA GLU A 15 0.27 -5.62 0.31
C GLU A 15 -0.10 -7.05 0.70
N PHE A 16 -1.07 -7.64 0.00
CA PHE A 16 -1.62 -8.95 0.34
C PHE A 16 -1.00 -10.13 -0.42
N LEU A 17 -0.34 -9.88 -1.55
CA LEU A 17 0.26 -10.92 -2.37
C LEU A 17 1.25 -11.83 -1.60
N PRO A 18 2.12 -11.32 -0.70
CA PRO A 18 3.05 -12.16 0.04
C PRO A 18 2.38 -13.23 0.89
N VAL A 19 1.13 -13.01 1.34
CA VAL A 19 0.38 -13.98 2.15
C VAL A 19 0.13 -15.26 1.36
N GLY A 20 -0.26 -15.12 0.08
CA GLY A 20 -0.52 -16.25 -0.80
C GLY A 20 0.73 -16.95 -1.34
N LEU A 21 1.88 -16.26 -1.33
CA LEU A 21 3.16 -16.77 -1.86
C LEU A 21 4.17 -17.12 -0.77
N LEU A 22 3.76 -17.05 0.50
CA LEU A 22 4.65 -17.24 1.62
C LEU A 22 5.38 -18.59 1.61
N PRO A 23 4.71 -19.73 1.32
CA PRO A 23 5.39 -21.03 1.21
C PRO A 23 6.42 -21.09 0.07
N ASP A 24 6.11 -20.51 -1.10
CA ASP A 24 7.03 -20.51 -2.24
C ASP A 24 8.28 -19.68 -1.97
N MET A 25 8.09 -18.50 -1.35
CA MET A 25 9.18 -17.62 -0.91
C MET A 25 10.07 -18.33 0.11
N ALA A 26 9.48 -19.02 1.09
CA ALA A 26 10.20 -19.77 2.11
C ALA A 26 11.02 -20.94 1.49
N ALA A 27 10.40 -21.71 0.62
CA ALA A 27 11.06 -22.84 -0.06
C ALA A 27 12.23 -22.36 -0.94
N SER A 28 12.05 -21.26 -1.70
CA SER A 28 13.08 -20.76 -2.61
C SER A 28 14.30 -20.16 -1.90
N LEU A 29 14.12 -19.62 -0.70
CA LEU A 29 15.20 -19.05 0.11
C LEU A 29 15.72 -19.98 1.21
N ASN A 30 15.27 -21.25 1.22
CA ASN A 30 15.64 -22.28 2.21
C ASN A 30 15.36 -21.86 3.66
N GLU A 31 14.24 -21.16 3.88
CA GLU A 31 13.81 -20.68 5.18
C GLU A 31 12.51 -21.35 5.64
N SER A 32 12.22 -21.32 6.94
CA SER A 32 10.92 -21.79 7.41
C SER A 32 9.81 -20.80 7.06
N VAL A 33 8.59 -21.28 6.82
CA VAL A 33 7.42 -20.44 6.56
C VAL A 33 7.17 -19.45 7.71
N SER A 34 7.38 -19.90 8.95
CA SER A 34 7.24 -19.06 10.15
C SER A 34 8.26 -17.91 10.16
N PHE A 35 9.51 -18.17 9.79
CA PHE A 35 10.55 -17.15 9.70
C PHE A 35 10.27 -16.19 8.55
N MET A 36 9.86 -16.72 7.39
CA MET A 36 9.45 -15.90 6.24
C MET A 36 8.26 -14.99 6.56
N GLY A 37 7.37 -15.39 7.47
CA GLY A 37 6.28 -14.56 7.99
C GLY A 37 6.73 -13.24 8.61
N LEU A 38 7.99 -13.12 9.05
CA LEU A 38 8.56 -11.85 9.54
C LEU A 38 8.63 -10.79 8.45
N VAL A 39 8.66 -11.16 7.18
CA VAL A 39 8.59 -10.22 6.05
C VAL A 39 7.27 -9.45 6.08
N ILE A 40 6.15 -10.14 6.33
CA ILE A 40 4.82 -9.55 6.42
C ILE A 40 4.70 -8.73 7.70
N THR A 41 5.14 -9.29 8.82
CA THR A 41 5.09 -8.62 10.13
C THR A 41 5.94 -7.35 10.13
N GLY A 42 7.17 -7.41 9.64
CA GLY A 42 8.07 -6.26 9.56
C GLY A 42 7.53 -5.16 8.64
N TYR A 43 6.95 -5.55 7.50
CA TYR A 43 6.23 -4.63 6.63
C TYR A 43 5.13 -3.88 7.39
N ALA A 44 4.26 -4.60 8.09
CA ALA A 44 3.16 -4.01 8.84
C ALA A 44 3.66 -3.06 9.96
N TRP A 45 4.73 -3.43 10.67
CA TRP A 45 5.36 -2.57 11.68
C TRP A 45 5.91 -1.28 11.07
N VAL A 46 6.62 -1.35 9.94
CA VAL A 46 7.15 -0.17 9.27
C VAL A 46 6.01 0.75 8.81
N VAL A 47 4.98 0.20 8.18
CA VAL A 47 3.81 1.00 7.77
C VAL A 47 3.17 1.67 8.97
N SER A 48 2.93 0.94 10.06
CA SER A 48 2.28 1.47 11.26
C SER A 48 3.09 2.58 11.93
N ILE A 49 4.38 2.36 12.16
CA ILE A 49 5.25 3.31 12.87
C ILE A 49 5.57 4.54 12.01
N MET A 50 5.80 4.33 10.70
CA MET A 50 6.28 5.38 9.81
C MET A 50 5.15 6.23 9.19
N SER A 51 3.90 5.76 9.20
CA SER A 51 2.78 6.50 8.57
C SER A 51 2.64 7.92 9.10
N LEU A 52 2.59 8.13 10.40
CA LEU A 52 2.42 9.45 10.98
C LEU A 52 3.68 10.33 10.81
N PRO A 53 4.90 9.88 11.17
CA PRO A 53 6.11 10.67 10.97
C PRO A 53 6.32 11.09 9.51
N LEU A 54 6.22 10.15 8.57
CA LEU A 54 6.46 10.44 7.16
C LEU A 54 5.33 11.30 6.55
N ALA A 55 4.08 11.12 6.97
CA ALA A 55 2.99 12.00 6.54
C ALA A 55 3.23 13.45 6.96
N LEU A 56 3.77 13.69 8.16
CA LEU A 56 4.11 15.02 8.65
C LEU A 56 5.34 15.60 7.96
N LEU A 57 6.40 14.81 7.76
CA LEU A 57 7.60 15.23 7.05
C LEU A 57 7.29 15.61 5.59
N THR A 58 6.41 14.86 4.95
CA THR A 58 6.03 15.08 3.56
C THR A 58 4.82 16.02 3.39
N ALA A 59 4.27 16.56 4.48
CA ALA A 59 3.07 17.39 4.46
C ALA A 59 3.18 18.63 3.56
N ARG A 60 4.38 19.18 3.41
CA ARG A 60 4.66 20.39 2.61
C ARG A 60 4.95 20.09 1.13
N PHE A 61 5.24 18.84 0.78
CA PHE A 61 5.58 18.49 -0.61
C PHE A 61 4.36 18.59 -1.54
N GLU A 62 4.63 18.95 -2.78
CA GLU A 62 3.64 18.96 -3.85
C GLU A 62 3.13 17.53 -4.09
N ARG A 63 1.80 17.35 -4.12
CA ARG A 63 1.16 16.02 -4.05
C ARG A 63 1.42 15.16 -5.29
N LYS A 64 1.48 15.75 -6.49
CA LYS A 64 1.84 15.00 -7.70
C LYS A 64 3.27 14.48 -7.62
N LYS A 65 4.25 15.34 -7.31
CA LYS A 65 5.66 14.95 -7.21
C LYS A 65 5.86 13.86 -6.16
N LEU A 66 5.20 14.01 -5.00
CA LEU A 66 5.26 13.02 -3.93
C LEU A 66 4.68 11.67 -4.39
N LEU A 67 3.50 11.65 -5.01
CA LEU A 67 2.88 10.42 -5.50
C LEU A 67 3.74 9.72 -6.56
N LEU A 68 4.32 10.49 -7.50
CA LEU A 68 5.21 9.93 -8.52
C LEU A 68 6.49 9.35 -7.90
N PHE A 69 7.07 10.05 -6.91
CA PHE A 69 8.21 9.53 -6.16
C PHE A 69 7.89 8.20 -5.45
N LEU A 70 6.72 8.12 -4.80
CA LEU A 70 6.28 6.90 -4.11
C LEU A 70 6.07 5.74 -5.08
N LEU A 71 5.44 6.00 -6.24
CA LEU A 71 5.27 5.00 -7.30
C LEU A 71 6.62 4.56 -7.87
N GLY A 72 7.58 5.48 -8.03
CA GLY A 72 8.93 5.16 -8.48
C GLY A 72 9.69 4.29 -7.49
N LEU A 73 9.69 4.67 -6.20
CA LEU A 73 10.30 3.89 -5.13
C LEU A 73 9.66 2.48 -5.05
N PHE A 74 8.34 2.42 -5.11
CA PHE A 74 7.58 1.18 -5.10
C PHE A 74 7.98 0.28 -6.28
N ALA A 75 8.03 0.81 -7.52
CA ALA A 75 8.41 0.06 -8.70
C ALA A 75 9.85 -0.45 -8.62
N ILE A 76 10.80 0.40 -8.20
CA ILE A 76 12.21 0.01 -8.04
C ILE A 76 12.35 -1.14 -7.03
N CYS A 77 11.68 -1.05 -5.87
CA CYS A 77 11.72 -2.12 -4.88
C CYS A 77 11.13 -3.44 -5.41
N HIS A 78 10.09 -3.39 -6.26
CA HIS A 78 9.51 -4.56 -6.89
C HIS A 78 10.41 -5.14 -7.98
N PHE A 79 11.09 -4.33 -8.76
CA PHE A 79 12.08 -4.80 -9.73
C PHE A 79 13.29 -5.42 -9.04
N ALA A 80 13.74 -4.85 -7.92
CA ALA A 80 14.84 -5.37 -7.14
C ALA A 80 14.61 -6.79 -6.59
N VAL A 81 13.34 -7.25 -6.53
CA VAL A 81 13.02 -8.62 -6.11
C VAL A 81 13.64 -9.69 -7.01
N LEU A 82 13.87 -9.41 -8.28
CA LEU A 82 14.52 -10.35 -9.22
C LEU A 82 15.98 -10.68 -8.85
N TRP A 83 16.63 -9.86 -8.03
CA TRP A 83 18.01 -10.06 -7.56
C TRP A 83 18.08 -10.50 -6.10
N VAL A 84 16.94 -10.92 -5.54
CA VAL A 84 16.86 -11.41 -4.16
C VAL A 84 17.43 -12.84 -4.09
N ASP A 85 18.41 -13.03 -3.21
CA ASP A 85 19.11 -14.28 -2.96
C ASP A 85 19.03 -14.77 -1.50
N SER A 86 18.46 -13.94 -0.62
CA SER A 86 18.38 -14.19 0.82
C SER A 86 17.15 -13.54 1.46
N PHE A 87 16.81 -14.02 2.66
CA PHE A 87 15.78 -13.38 3.48
C PHE A 87 16.02 -11.88 3.67
N TRP A 88 17.24 -11.46 3.95
CA TRP A 88 17.57 -10.07 4.25
C TRP A 88 17.45 -9.16 3.02
N SER A 89 17.84 -9.65 1.85
CA SER A 89 17.66 -8.90 0.60
C SER A 89 16.17 -8.74 0.26
N LEU A 90 15.36 -9.78 0.44
CA LEU A 90 13.90 -9.69 0.32
C LEU A 90 13.31 -8.70 1.34
N TYR A 91 13.70 -8.83 2.60
CA TYR A 91 13.21 -7.98 3.68
C TYR A 91 13.50 -6.50 3.39
N ALA A 92 14.71 -6.18 2.89
CA ALA A 92 15.08 -4.82 2.52
C ALA A 92 14.17 -4.25 1.41
N THR A 93 13.85 -5.04 0.36
CA THR A 93 12.92 -4.59 -0.69
C THR A 93 11.53 -4.33 -0.11
N ARG A 94 11.05 -5.19 0.78
CA ARG A 94 9.73 -5.03 1.43
C ARG A 94 9.68 -3.82 2.38
N ILE A 95 10.76 -3.50 3.07
CA ILE A 95 10.87 -2.26 3.86
C ILE A 95 10.76 -1.03 2.96
N GLY A 96 11.44 -1.02 1.81
CA GLY A 96 11.30 0.06 0.82
C GLY A 96 9.87 0.26 0.33
N VAL A 97 9.17 -0.85 0.03
CA VAL A 97 7.74 -0.83 -0.33
C VAL A 97 6.89 -0.31 0.83
N ALA A 98 7.16 -0.74 2.08
CA ALA A 98 6.44 -0.31 3.28
C ALA A 98 6.57 1.21 3.52
N LEU A 99 7.75 1.79 3.30
CA LEU A 99 7.98 3.23 3.39
C LEU A 99 7.14 4.00 2.36
N ALA A 100 7.09 3.52 1.11
CA ALA A 100 6.23 4.11 0.10
C ALA A 100 4.75 4.00 0.49
N HIS A 101 4.33 2.84 0.98
CA HIS A 101 2.96 2.55 1.39
C HIS A 101 2.51 3.40 2.58
N SER A 102 3.37 3.63 3.56
CA SER A 102 3.07 4.42 4.76
C SER A 102 2.65 5.86 4.45
N ILE A 103 3.17 6.45 3.36
CA ILE A 103 2.80 7.79 2.91
C ILE A 103 1.61 7.74 1.94
N PHE A 104 1.53 6.70 1.11
CA PHE A 104 0.59 6.59 0.00
C PHE A 104 -0.84 6.86 0.43
N TRP A 105 -1.35 6.16 1.45
CA TRP A 105 -2.73 6.32 1.90
C TRP A 105 -3.01 7.68 2.53
N SER A 106 -2.02 8.31 3.14
CA SER A 106 -2.18 9.65 3.73
C SER A 106 -2.45 10.72 2.67
N ILE A 107 -1.99 10.52 1.44
CA ILE A 107 -2.16 11.49 0.34
C ILE A 107 -3.22 11.06 -0.67
N MET A 108 -3.49 9.77 -0.82
CA MET A 108 -4.35 9.24 -1.88
C MET A 108 -5.80 9.70 -1.73
N ASN A 109 -6.40 9.54 -0.56
CA ASN A 109 -7.79 9.92 -0.31
C ASN A 109 -8.03 11.44 -0.46
N PRO A 110 -7.21 12.33 0.14
CA PRO A 110 -7.34 13.77 -0.10
C PRO A 110 -7.13 14.16 -1.57
N LEU A 111 -6.21 13.50 -2.28
CA LEU A 111 -5.95 13.76 -3.69
C LEU A 111 -7.13 13.33 -4.56
N ALA A 112 -7.69 12.14 -4.31
CA ALA A 112 -8.89 11.65 -5.01
C ALA A 112 -10.09 12.60 -4.82
N ALA A 113 -10.31 13.07 -3.61
CA ALA A 113 -11.37 14.03 -3.31
C ALA A 113 -11.16 15.39 -4.02
N ARG A 114 -9.89 15.82 -4.20
CA ARG A 114 -9.56 17.07 -4.93
C ARG A 114 -9.68 16.93 -6.44
N MET A 115 -9.39 15.77 -6.98
CA MET A 115 -9.44 15.50 -8.43
C MET A 115 -10.85 15.17 -8.92
N ALA A 116 -11.78 14.91 -8.03
CA ALA A 116 -13.16 14.68 -8.37
C ALA A 116 -13.84 15.98 -8.88
N PRO A 117 -14.77 15.88 -9.85
CA PRO A 117 -15.57 17.03 -10.28
C PRO A 117 -16.30 17.70 -9.10
N ALA A 118 -16.62 18.97 -9.25
CA ALA A 118 -17.35 19.72 -8.23
C ALA A 118 -18.63 18.97 -7.81
N GLY A 119 -18.84 18.84 -6.50
CA GLY A 119 -19.96 18.10 -5.91
C GLY A 119 -19.83 16.57 -5.91
N LYS A 120 -18.82 15.98 -6.59
CA LYS A 120 -18.66 14.52 -6.74
C LYS A 120 -17.46 13.94 -5.94
N ARG A 121 -17.13 14.53 -4.79
CA ARG A 121 -16.01 14.06 -3.95
C ARG A 121 -16.18 12.60 -3.51
N ALA A 122 -17.40 12.19 -3.19
CA ALA A 122 -17.70 10.79 -2.84
C ALA A 122 -17.39 9.83 -3.99
N THR A 123 -17.68 10.20 -5.25
CA THR A 123 -17.35 9.40 -6.44
C THR A 123 -15.83 9.25 -6.59
N GLY A 124 -15.06 10.31 -6.25
CA GLY A 124 -13.61 10.25 -6.26
C GLY A 124 -13.04 9.23 -5.26
N LEU A 125 -13.55 9.25 -4.05
CA LEU A 125 -13.19 8.29 -3.01
C LEU A 125 -13.64 6.87 -3.37
N ALA A 126 -14.87 6.73 -3.88
CA ALA A 126 -15.41 5.44 -4.34
C ALA A 126 -14.56 4.82 -5.45
N ALA A 127 -14.00 5.61 -6.37
CA ALA A 127 -13.11 5.10 -7.41
C ALA A 127 -11.82 4.49 -6.83
N VAL A 128 -11.22 5.14 -5.83
CA VAL A 128 -10.03 4.62 -5.13
C VAL A 128 -10.38 3.35 -4.35
N MET A 129 -11.49 3.37 -3.61
CA MET A 129 -11.99 2.18 -2.89
C MET A 129 -12.31 1.03 -3.84
N GLY A 130 -12.90 1.31 -5.00
CA GLY A 130 -13.11 0.33 -6.07
C GLY A 130 -11.81 -0.33 -6.51
N GLY A 131 -10.72 0.46 -6.66
CA GLY A 131 -9.39 -0.07 -6.94
C GLY A 131 -8.90 -1.06 -5.89
N THR A 132 -9.08 -0.76 -4.60
CA THR A 132 -8.70 -1.67 -3.50
C THR A 132 -9.54 -2.95 -3.47
N ILE A 133 -10.84 -2.84 -3.72
CA ILE A 133 -11.74 -4.01 -3.78
C ILE A 133 -11.34 -4.94 -4.94
N VAL A 134 -11.12 -4.36 -6.14
CA VAL A 134 -10.68 -5.13 -7.31
C VAL A 134 -9.31 -5.77 -7.06
N ALA A 135 -8.40 -5.10 -6.34
CA ALA A 135 -7.12 -5.67 -5.94
C ALA A 135 -7.31 -6.91 -5.07
N THR A 136 -8.14 -6.84 -4.07
CA THR A 136 -8.37 -7.97 -3.14
C THR A 136 -9.08 -9.13 -3.85
N VAL A 137 -10.08 -8.86 -4.69
CA VAL A 137 -10.91 -9.89 -5.34
C VAL A 137 -10.22 -10.51 -6.55
N LEU A 138 -9.48 -9.74 -7.32
CA LEU A 138 -8.84 -10.19 -8.57
C LEU A 138 -7.31 -10.11 -8.52
N GLY A 139 -6.75 -9.00 -8.02
CA GLY A 139 -5.32 -8.75 -8.06
C GLY A 139 -4.53 -9.78 -7.25
N VAL A 140 -4.94 -10.03 -6.01
CA VAL A 140 -4.27 -10.99 -5.12
C VAL A 140 -4.39 -12.43 -5.65
N PRO A 141 -5.58 -12.97 -5.97
CA PRO A 141 -5.68 -14.33 -6.51
C PRO A 141 -4.94 -14.53 -7.83
N LEU A 142 -5.04 -13.56 -8.75
CA LEU A 142 -4.33 -13.64 -10.03
C LEU A 142 -2.80 -13.57 -9.84
N GLY A 143 -2.32 -12.67 -8.97
CA GLY A 143 -0.91 -12.58 -8.65
C GLY A 143 -0.37 -13.82 -7.95
N THR A 144 -1.12 -14.40 -7.03
CA THR A 144 -0.77 -15.66 -6.36
C THR A 144 -0.71 -16.81 -7.37
N LYS A 145 -1.74 -16.96 -8.20
CA LYS A 145 -1.74 -17.98 -9.27
C LYS A 145 -0.57 -17.82 -10.23
N MET A 146 -0.26 -16.59 -10.60
CA MET A 146 0.90 -16.30 -11.45
C MET A 146 2.21 -16.69 -10.76
N GLY A 147 2.35 -16.41 -9.46
CA GLY A 147 3.52 -16.77 -8.67
C GLY A 147 3.73 -18.28 -8.56
N HIS A 148 2.66 -19.06 -8.42
CA HIS A 148 2.75 -20.53 -8.44
C HIS A 148 3.12 -21.10 -9.82
N LEU A 149 2.76 -20.42 -10.92
CA LEU A 149 3.02 -20.90 -12.28
C LEU A 149 4.41 -20.48 -12.81
N PHE A 150 4.82 -19.25 -12.53
CA PHE A 150 6.01 -18.65 -13.14
C PHE A 150 7.10 -18.31 -12.15
N GLY A 151 6.80 -18.32 -10.86
CA GLY A 151 7.66 -17.91 -9.78
C GLY A 151 7.14 -16.69 -9.00
N TRP A 152 7.43 -16.67 -7.71
CA TRP A 152 6.96 -15.59 -6.84
C TRP A 152 7.61 -14.24 -7.18
N ALA A 153 8.89 -14.24 -7.58
CA ALA A 153 9.62 -13.02 -7.94
C ALA A 153 9.03 -12.36 -9.18
N GLU A 154 8.59 -13.15 -10.16
CA GLU A 154 7.95 -12.69 -11.40
C GLU A 154 6.62 -12.01 -11.11
N SER A 155 5.85 -12.49 -10.13
CA SER A 155 4.62 -11.82 -9.70
C SER A 155 4.89 -10.43 -9.13
N PHE A 156 5.93 -10.28 -8.32
CA PHE A 156 6.34 -8.95 -7.83
C PHE A 156 6.85 -8.07 -8.96
N PHE A 157 7.61 -8.62 -9.91
CA PHE A 157 8.07 -7.87 -11.07
C PHE A 157 6.89 -7.30 -11.89
N VAL A 158 5.85 -8.11 -12.15
CA VAL A 158 4.65 -7.65 -12.89
C VAL A 158 3.94 -6.54 -12.13
N ILE A 159 3.85 -6.60 -10.80
CA ILE A 159 3.31 -5.50 -9.97
C ILE A 159 4.18 -4.25 -10.11
N GLY A 160 5.51 -4.39 -10.10
CA GLY A 160 6.44 -3.30 -10.34
C GLY A 160 6.24 -2.66 -11.72
N ALA A 161 6.07 -3.48 -12.75
CA ALA A 161 5.79 -2.99 -14.11
C ALA A 161 4.44 -2.26 -14.18
N ALA A 162 3.40 -2.79 -13.55
CA ALA A 162 2.11 -2.13 -13.45
C ALA A 162 2.22 -0.77 -12.71
N ALA A 163 2.98 -0.72 -11.60
CA ALA A 163 3.25 0.53 -10.88
C ALA A 163 3.98 1.56 -11.76
N PHE A 164 4.95 1.11 -12.54
CA PHE A 164 5.68 1.97 -13.48
C PHE A 164 4.77 2.51 -14.58
N LEU A 165 3.89 1.69 -15.13
CA LEU A 165 2.89 2.15 -16.12
C LEU A 165 1.93 3.18 -15.51
N VAL A 166 1.48 2.96 -14.27
CA VAL A 166 0.65 3.92 -13.53
C VAL A 166 1.42 5.22 -13.26
N LEU A 167 2.71 5.14 -12.92
CA LEU A 167 3.57 6.30 -12.78
C LEU A 167 3.61 7.11 -14.07
N MET A 168 3.87 6.47 -15.21
CA MET A 168 3.88 7.14 -16.52
C MET A 168 2.53 7.78 -16.83
N LEU A 169 1.43 7.06 -16.63
CA LEU A 169 0.09 7.58 -16.82
C LEU A 169 -0.16 8.83 -15.96
N LEU A 170 0.15 8.77 -14.68
CA LEU A 170 -0.07 9.89 -13.75
C LEU A 170 0.89 11.06 -14.01
N TRP A 171 2.08 10.80 -14.49
CA TRP A 171 3.01 11.85 -14.92
C TRP A 171 2.35 12.75 -15.97
N TYR A 172 1.70 12.16 -16.98
CA TYR A 172 1.05 12.91 -18.06
C TYR A 172 -0.30 13.51 -17.65
N VAL A 173 -1.15 12.73 -16.97
CA VAL A 173 -2.56 13.10 -16.74
C VAL A 173 -2.78 13.91 -15.48
N LEU A 174 -1.98 13.70 -14.42
CA LEU A 174 -2.21 14.36 -13.14
C LEU A 174 -1.71 15.82 -13.19
N PRO A 175 -2.56 16.83 -12.91
CA PRO A 175 -2.14 18.21 -12.82
C PRO A 175 -1.28 18.45 -11.58
N GLN A 176 -0.57 19.55 -11.55
CA GLN A 176 0.15 19.97 -10.34
C GLN A 176 -0.83 20.19 -9.18
N CYS A 177 -0.51 19.62 -8.04
CA CYS A 177 -1.35 19.64 -6.86
C CYS A 177 -0.58 20.18 -5.65
N PRO A 178 -0.47 21.50 -5.48
CA PRO A 178 0.23 22.08 -4.36
C PRO A 178 -0.38 21.64 -3.03
N SER A 179 0.45 21.45 -2.02
CA SER A 179 -0.02 21.13 -0.67
C SER A 179 -0.85 22.29 -0.13
N ARG A 180 -2.07 22.02 0.33
CA ARG A 180 -2.96 23.05 0.89
C ARG A 180 -2.94 23.12 2.41
N SER A 181 -2.39 22.11 3.08
CA SER A 181 -2.39 22.05 4.54
C SER A 181 -1.18 21.24 4.99
N ALA A 182 -0.33 21.86 5.76
CA ALA A 182 0.65 21.14 6.54
C ALA A 182 -0.04 20.70 7.83
N GLY A 183 -0.29 19.41 7.99
CA GLY A 183 -0.61 18.85 9.31
C GLY A 183 0.47 19.30 10.29
N SER A 184 0.09 19.69 11.50
CA SER A 184 1.04 20.10 12.53
C SER A 184 0.93 19.16 13.71
N LEU A 185 2.08 18.71 14.23
CA LEU A 185 2.13 17.98 15.51
C LEU A 185 1.42 18.74 16.64
N LYS A 186 1.38 20.08 16.56
CA LYS A 186 0.69 20.93 17.54
C LYS A 186 -0.82 20.71 17.58
N SER A 187 -1.43 20.18 16.51
CA SER A 187 -2.87 19.89 16.46
C SER A 187 -3.23 18.50 17.03
N LEU A 188 -2.24 17.60 17.21
CA LEU A 188 -2.47 16.26 17.76
C LEU A 188 -3.14 16.28 19.16
N PRO A 189 -2.68 17.09 20.14
CA PRO A 189 -3.32 17.13 21.45
C PRO A 189 -4.77 17.62 21.38
N VAL A 190 -5.08 18.52 20.46
CA VAL A 190 -6.45 19.04 20.25
C VAL A 190 -7.35 17.95 19.66
N ILE A 191 -6.83 17.16 18.72
CA ILE A 191 -7.54 16.03 18.11
C ILE A 191 -7.81 14.92 19.16
N LEU A 192 -6.79 14.56 19.93
CA LEU A 192 -6.88 13.53 20.95
C LEU A 192 -7.79 13.90 22.15
N LYS A 193 -8.10 15.18 22.34
CA LYS A 193 -9.06 15.64 23.36
C LYS A 193 -10.52 15.57 22.90
N ARG A 194 -10.80 15.25 21.63
CA ARG A 194 -12.17 15.15 21.10
C ARG A 194 -12.71 13.73 21.26
N PRO A 195 -13.67 13.45 22.18
CA PRO A 195 -14.15 12.10 22.45
C PRO A 195 -14.78 11.44 21.21
N ALA A 196 -15.48 12.18 20.38
CA ALA A 196 -16.07 11.67 19.14
C ALA A 196 -15.00 11.12 18.16
N LEU A 197 -13.83 11.76 18.06
CA LEU A 197 -12.75 11.27 17.21
C LEU A 197 -12.07 10.03 17.82
N LEU A 198 -11.91 9.98 19.14
CA LEU A 198 -11.37 8.79 19.82
C LEU A 198 -12.29 7.58 19.64
N GLN A 199 -13.62 7.79 19.77
CA GLN A 199 -14.60 6.73 19.50
C GLN A 199 -14.52 6.24 18.06
N LEU A 200 -14.44 7.15 17.07
CA LEU A 200 -14.30 6.79 15.65
C LEU A 200 -13.02 5.98 15.42
N TYR A 201 -11.88 6.41 15.98
CA TYR A 201 -10.62 5.66 15.86
C TYR A 201 -10.71 4.30 16.55
N GLY A 202 -11.34 4.20 17.71
CA GLY A 202 -11.57 2.94 18.42
C GLY A 202 -12.41 1.96 17.60
N VAL A 203 -13.52 2.41 17.06
CA VAL A 203 -14.38 1.59 16.18
C VAL A 203 -13.62 1.14 14.95
N THR A 204 -12.89 2.05 14.28
CA THR A 204 -12.08 1.71 13.10
C THR A 204 -11.01 0.66 13.45
N MET A 205 -10.32 0.83 14.57
CA MET A 205 -9.30 -0.13 15.02
C MET A 205 -9.89 -1.52 15.28
N ILE A 206 -11.00 -1.61 16.00
CA ILE A 206 -11.67 -2.89 16.30
C ILE A 206 -12.15 -3.55 15.00
N THR A 207 -12.74 -2.79 14.07
CA THR A 207 -13.22 -3.30 12.79
C THR A 207 -12.06 -3.84 11.96
N MET A 208 -10.95 -3.11 11.87
CA MET A 208 -9.76 -3.55 11.12
C MET A 208 -9.12 -4.79 11.75
N LEU A 209 -8.98 -4.83 13.09
CA LEU A 209 -8.47 -6.01 13.78
C LEU A 209 -9.34 -7.24 13.50
N GLY A 210 -10.66 -7.12 13.59
CA GLY A 210 -11.60 -8.21 13.26
C GLY A 210 -11.47 -8.67 11.81
N GLN A 211 -11.40 -7.74 10.86
CA GLN A 211 -11.27 -8.04 9.45
C GLN A 211 -9.94 -8.76 9.13
N PHE A 212 -8.82 -8.25 9.63
CA PHE A 212 -7.51 -8.88 9.39
C PHE A 212 -7.38 -10.23 10.08
N THR A 213 -7.95 -10.39 11.28
CA THR A 213 -8.01 -11.70 11.95
C THR A 213 -8.79 -12.69 11.11
N ALA A 214 -10.01 -12.34 10.67
CA ALA A 214 -10.82 -13.20 9.82
C ALA A 214 -10.09 -13.57 8.51
N TYR A 215 -9.45 -12.59 7.86
CA TYR A 215 -8.69 -12.80 6.62
C TYR A 215 -7.51 -13.76 6.83
N SER A 216 -6.78 -13.63 7.93
CA SER A 216 -5.61 -14.47 8.23
C SER A 216 -5.98 -15.92 8.53
N PHE A 217 -7.17 -16.16 9.05
CA PHE A 217 -7.65 -17.50 9.40
C PHE A 217 -8.61 -18.12 8.39
N ILE A 218 -8.92 -17.45 7.28
CA ILE A 218 -9.84 -17.98 6.28
C ILE A 218 -9.23 -19.17 5.51
N SER A 219 -7.92 -19.14 5.25
CA SER A 219 -7.23 -20.20 4.52
C SER A 219 -7.15 -21.53 5.27
N PRO A 220 -6.93 -21.59 6.61
CA PRO A 220 -6.99 -22.84 7.38
C PRO A 220 -8.40 -23.42 7.57
N ILE A 221 -9.47 -22.63 7.27
CA ILE A 221 -10.86 -23.04 7.49
C ILE A 221 -11.47 -23.63 6.20
N LEU A 222 -10.92 -23.31 5.02
CA LEU A 222 -11.33 -23.79 3.72
C LEU A 222 -10.46 -24.95 3.24
#